data_0282bf9257af9e00a5c08f4473cbd760
#
_entry.id   0282bf9257af9e00a5c08f4473cbd760
#
_cell.length_a   1.000
_cell.length_b   1.000
_cell.length_c   1.000
_cell.angle_alpha   90.00
_cell.angle_beta   90.00
_cell.angle_gamma   90.00
#
_symmetry.space_group_name_H-M   'P 1'
#
loop_
_entity.id
_entity.type
_entity.pdbx_description
1 polymer ?
#
loop_
_entity_poly.entity_id
_entity_poly.type
_entity_poly.pdbx_seq_one_letter_code
_entity_poly.pdbx_strand_id
1 'polypeptide(L)'
;MKFYFVDDDKNIRTILKILVTERNLGECCGSSGNGDDALEDVAALHPDIIIVDLLMPDMDGISFVEKARKISPESACIMLSQVASKDLIAKAYESGIEFFIQKPLNAIEVESVIRNVLKTLSMHRTIGKVQSLFETEFSENGRQSDNPSPQSENFQSRLTNVLQKLGIIGELGSKDIITLITWLHDRSETLEQQTLGR
;
A
#
# COMPACT_ATOMS: atom_id res chain seq x y z
N MET A 1 0.66 -5.68 -11.34
CA MET A 1 0.92 -4.35 -10.73
C MET A 1 1.23 -3.36 -11.83
N LYS A 2 0.63 -2.17 -11.77
CA LYS A 2 0.77 -1.09 -12.75
C LYS A 2 1.82 -0.08 -12.28
N PHE A 3 2.76 0.24 -13.15
CA PHE A 3 3.81 1.22 -12.90
C PHE A 3 3.60 2.46 -13.75
N TYR A 4 3.83 3.63 -13.17
CA TYR A 4 3.88 4.90 -13.89
C TYR A 4 5.21 5.61 -13.63
N PHE A 5 5.84 6.16 -14.67
CA PHE A 5 7.15 6.80 -14.56
C PHE A 5 7.07 8.28 -14.90
N VAL A 6 7.63 9.13 -14.03
CA VAL A 6 7.68 10.58 -14.18
C VAL A 6 9.14 11.03 -14.10
N ASP A 7 9.71 11.43 -15.20
CA ASP A 7 11.12 11.86 -15.31
C ASP A 7 11.26 12.62 -16.61
N ASP A 8 11.91 13.78 -16.62
CA ASP A 8 12.09 14.56 -17.83
C ASP A 8 13.05 13.86 -18.84
N ASP A 9 13.98 13.02 -18.33
CA ASP A 9 14.85 12.21 -19.17
C ASP A 9 14.13 10.96 -19.72
N LYS A 10 13.85 10.98 -21.02
CA LYS A 10 13.24 9.84 -21.72
C LYS A 10 14.05 8.54 -21.61
N ASN A 11 15.38 8.63 -21.47
CA ASN A 11 16.21 7.43 -21.34
C ASN A 11 15.96 6.75 -20.00
N ILE A 12 15.83 7.51 -18.92
CA ILE A 12 15.50 6.98 -17.59
C ILE A 12 14.15 6.27 -17.64
N ARG A 13 13.11 6.90 -18.20
CA ARG A 13 11.79 6.26 -18.37
C ARG A 13 11.86 4.95 -19.16
N THR A 14 12.68 4.93 -20.22
CA THR A 14 12.89 3.72 -21.04
C THR A 14 13.60 2.61 -20.26
N ILE A 15 14.65 2.94 -19.50
CA ILE A 15 15.39 2.00 -18.66
C ILE A 15 14.47 1.39 -17.59
N LEU A 16 13.68 2.22 -16.91
CA LEU A 16 12.73 1.75 -15.89
C LEU A 16 11.68 0.81 -16.50
N LYS A 17 11.14 1.15 -17.67
CA LYS A 17 10.19 0.28 -18.38
C LYS A 17 10.77 -1.07 -18.73
N ILE A 18 11.99 -1.10 -19.29
CA ILE A 18 12.70 -2.34 -19.61
C ILE A 18 12.92 -3.15 -18.34
N LEU A 19 13.44 -2.54 -17.28
CA LEU A 19 13.72 -3.21 -16.01
C LEU A 19 12.46 -3.87 -15.41
N VAL A 20 11.35 -3.13 -15.33
CA VAL A 20 10.09 -3.64 -14.78
C VAL A 20 9.57 -4.82 -15.62
N THR A 21 9.67 -4.74 -16.95
CA THR A 21 9.18 -5.78 -17.84
C THR A 21 10.08 -7.03 -17.81
N GLU A 22 11.40 -6.87 -17.95
CA GLU A 22 12.34 -7.99 -18.01
C GLU A 22 12.46 -8.73 -16.67
N ARG A 23 12.29 -8.04 -15.55
CA ARG A 23 12.32 -8.64 -14.21
C ARG A 23 10.96 -9.16 -13.74
N ASN A 24 9.94 -9.13 -14.59
CA ASN A 24 8.57 -9.56 -14.27
C ASN A 24 8.03 -8.91 -13.00
N LEU A 25 8.29 -7.60 -12.80
CA LEU A 25 7.82 -6.86 -11.63
C LEU A 25 6.39 -6.35 -11.79
N GLY A 26 5.96 -6.13 -13.03
CA GLY A 26 4.64 -5.64 -13.40
C GLY A 26 4.61 -5.09 -14.82
N GLU A 27 3.66 -4.20 -15.10
CA GLU A 27 3.47 -3.55 -16.40
C GLU A 27 3.60 -2.03 -16.28
N CYS A 28 4.19 -1.39 -17.28
CA CYS A 28 4.18 0.06 -17.39
C CYS A 28 2.84 0.50 -18.01
N CYS A 29 1.99 1.18 -17.23
CA CYS A 29 0.71 1.70 -17.70
C CYS A 29 0.83 3.07 -18.35
N GLY A 30 1.93 3.81 -18.12
CA GLY A 30 2.19 5.09 -18.72
C GLY A 30 3.49 5.73 -18.25
N SER A 31 3.87 6.85 -18.87
CA SER A 31 4.99 7.67 -18.41
C SER A 31 4.90 9.08 -18.98
N SER A 32 5.32 10.09 -18.22
CA SER A 32 5.39 11.48 -18.65
C SER A 32 6.74 12.10 -18.28
N GLY A 33 7.16 13.10 -19.05
CA GLY A 33 8.28 13.97 -18.73
C GLY A 33 7.87 15.26 -18.02
N ASN A 34 6.57 15.45 -17.75
CA ASN A 34 5.97 16.63 -17.17
C ASN A 34 5.07 16.22 -16.00
N GLY A 35 5.15 16.96 -14.88
CA GLY A 35 4.41 16.64 -13.67
C GLY A 35 2.90 16.85 -13.79
N ASP A 36 2.44 17.88 -14.51
CA ASP A 36 1.02 18.17 -14.67
C ASP A 36 0.34 17.12 -15.53
N ASP A 37 0.92 16.76 -16.69
CA ASP A 37 0.42 15.66 -17.54
C ASP A 37 0.40 14.33 -16.76
N ALA A 38 1.44 14.10 -15.94
CA ALA A 38 1.52 12.91 -15.10
C ALA A 38 0.40 12.83 -14.06
N LEU A 39 -0.04 13.96 -13.47
CA LEU A 39 -1.16 13.98 -12.51
C LEU A 39 -2.49 13.61 -13.18
N GLU A 40 -2.71 14.08 -14.41
CA GLU A 40 -3.91 13.70 -15.20
C GLU A 40 -3.92 12.20 -15.49
N ASP A 41 -2.78 11.66 -15.92
CA ASP A 41 -2.62 10.23 -16.17
C ASP A 41 -2.79 9.39 -14.89
N VAL A 42 -2.22 9.82 -13.76
CA VAL A 42 -2.37 9.14 -12.46
C VAL A 42 -3.83 9.07 -12.04
N ALA A 43 -4.59 10.16 -12.26
CA ALA A 43 -6.02 10.20 -11.98
C ALA A 43 -6.83 9.22 -12.85
N ALA A 44 -6.42 9.02 -14.10
CA ALA A 44 -7.11 8.14 -15.04
C ALA A 44 -6.71 6.66 -14.91
N LEU A 45 -5.41 6.40 -14.67
CA LEU A 45 -4.84 5.05 -14.74
C LEU A 45 -4.77 4.34 -13.39
N HIS A 46 -4.77 5.09 -12.28
CA HIS A 46 -4.62 4.58 -10.92
C HIS A 46 -3.47 3.56 -10.81
N PRO A 47 -2.20 3.98 -10.99
CA PRO A 47 -1.04 3.09 -10.91
C PRO A 47 -0.87 2.58 -9.48
N ASP A 48 -0.32 1.36 -9.34
CA ASP A 48 0.05 0.80 -8.03
C ASP A 48 1.34 1.44 -7.49
N ILE A 49 2.29 1.72 -8.39
CA ILE A 49 3.60 2.30 -8.06
C ILE A 49 3.91 3.44 -9.03
N ILE A 50 4.29 4.58 -8.48
CA ILE A 50 4.78 5.74 -9.22
C ILE A 50 6.28 5.89 -8.93
N ILE A 51 7.10 5.95 -9.97
CA ILE A 51 8.53 6.28 -9.84
C ILE A 51 8.72 7.68 -10.43
N VAL A 52 9.15 8.62 -9.59
CA VAL A 52 9.21 10.04 -9.94
C VAL A 52 10.60 10.61 -9.73
N ASP A 53 11.10 11.40 -10.68
CA ASP A 53 12.29 12.20 -10.48
C ASP A 53 11.99 13.40 -9.56
N LEU A 54 12.95 13.73 -8.72
CA LEU A 54 12.84 14.90 -7.83
C LEU A 54 12.98 16.20 -8.61
N LEU A 55 13.93 16.25 -9.54
CA LEU A 55 14.28 17.48 -10.26
C LEU A 55 13.69 17.45 -11.68
N MET A 56 12.52 18.03 -11.83
CA MET A 56 11.86 18.18 -13.13
C MET A 56 11.56 19.65 -13.42
N PRO A 57 11.45 20.05 -14.68
CA PRO A 57 10.93 21.36 -15.05
C PRO A 57 9.50 21.56 -14.54
N ASP A 58 9.15 22.81 -14.25
CA ASP A 58 7.81 23.29 -13.90
C ASP A 58 7.27 22.78 -12.54
N MET A 59 7.37 21.48 -12.24
CA MET A 59 6.93 20.87 -11.00
C MET A 59 7.97 19.90 -10.46
N ASP A 60 8.51 20.14 -9.27
CA ASP A 60 9.41 19.20 -8.60
C ASP A 60 8.69 17.94 -8.09
N GLY A 61 9.48 16.86 -7.88
CA GLY A 61 8.94 15.56 -7.47
C GLY A 61 8.25 15.57 -6.11
N ILE A 62 8.64 16.43 -5.16
CA ILE A 62 7.99 16.56 -3.85
C ILE A 62 6.58 17.09 -4.04
N SER A 63 6.46 18.23 -4.74
CA SER A 63 5.16 18.85 -5.07
C SER A 63 4.26 17.90 -5.87
N PHE A 64 4.86 17.10 -6.77
CA PHE A 64 4.14 16.08 -7.51
C PHE A 64 3.57 15.01 -6.57
N VAL A 65 4.38 14.43 -5.69
CA VAL A 65 3.96 13.38 -4.75
C VAL A 65 2.83 13.88 -3.84
N GLU A 66 2.94 15.09 -3.29
CA GLU A 66 1.89 15.67 -2.45
C GLU A 66 0.53 15.78 -3.16
N LYS A 67 0.54 16.12 -4.45
CA LYS A 67 -0.67 16.17 -5.28
C LYS A 67 -1.16 14.77 -5.66
N ALA A 68 -0.25 13.89 -6.09
CA ALA A 68 -0.57 12.52 -6.49
C ALA A 68 -1.21 11.71 -5.35
N ARG A 69 -0.75 11.89 -4.09
CA ARG A 69 -1.35 11.23 -2.93
C ARG A 69 -2.78 11.66 -2.63
N LYS A 70 -3.18 12.87 -3.01
CA LYS A 70 -4.58 13.32 -2.89
C LYS A 70 -5.48 12.69 -3.97
N ILE A 71 -4.90 12.39 -5.14
CA ILE A 71 -5.61 11.82 -6.29
C ILE A 71 -5.67 10.30 -6.19
N SER A 72 -4.56 9.67 -5.83
CA SER A 72 -4.40 8.21 -5.74
C SER A 72 -3.65 7.83 -4.46
N PRO A 73 -4.31 7.85 -3.29
CA PRO A 73 -3.68 7.61 -1.98
C PRO A 73 -3.11 6.20 -1.83
N GLU A 74 -3.60 5.25 -2.62
CA GLU A 74 -3.15 3.85 -2.62
C GLU A 74 -1.88 3.62 -3.46
N SER A 75 -1.47 4.60 -4.28
CA SER A 75 -0.25 4.51 -5.08
C SER A 75 0.98 4.69 -4.20
N ALA A 76 1.89 3.72 -4.22
CA ALA A 76 3.20 3.88 -3.60
C ALA A 76 4.11 4.75 -4.46
N CYS A 77 4.84 5.69 -3.86
CA CYS A 77 5.74 6.59 -4.57
C CYS A 77 7.20 6.26 -4.25
N ILE A 78 8.03 6.08 -5.27
CA ILE A 78 9.48 5.94 -5.19
C ILE A 78 10.11 7.15 -5.85
N MET A 79 10.96 7.88 -5.13
CA MET A 79 11.61 9.08 -5.66
C MET A 79 13.03 8.78 -6.14
N LEU A 80 13.38 9.31 -7.30
CA LEU A 80 14.72 9.28 -7.86
C LEU A 80 15.36 10.67 -7.76
N SER A 81 16.68 10.79 -7.48
CA SER A 81 17.35 12.08 -7.51
C SER A 81 18.85 11.96 -7.70
N GLN A 82 19.44 12.94 -8.38
CA GLN A 82 20.89 13.16 -8.42
C GLN A 82 21.42 13.83 -7.15
N VAL A 83 20.57 14.54 -6.41
CA VAL A 83 20.93 15.25 -5.18
C VAL A 83 20.40 14.48 -3.98
N ALA A 84 21.29 14.20 -3.03
CA ALA A 84 20.98 13.42 -1.84
C ALA A 84 21.42 14.15 -0.56
N SER A 85 21.03 15.43 -0.39
CA SER A 85 21.23 16.09 0.90
C SER A 85 20.24 15.54 1.95
N LYS A 86 20.68 15.46 3.21
CA LYS A 86 19.83 14.91 4.29
C LYS A 86 18.51 15.64 4.42
N ASP A 87 18.51 16.97 4.31
CA ASP A 87 17.31 17.79 4.42
C ASP A 87 16.33 17.55 3.27
N LEU A 88 16.84 17.31 2.07
CA LEU A 88 16.02 17.04 0.90
C LEU A 88 15.39 15.64 0.98
N ILE A 89 16.18 14.65 1.41
CA ILE A 89 15.68 13.29 1.66
C ILE A 89 14.60 13.31 2.74
N ALA A 90 14.79 14.05 3.85
CA ALA A 90 13.79 14.19 4.90
C ALA A 90 12.47 14.77 4.35
N LYS A 91 12.53 15.87 3.59
CA LYS A 91 11.36 16.48 2.95
C LYS A 91 10.67 15.51 1.97
N ALA A 92 11.43 14.72 1.23
CA ALA A 92 10.87 13.73 0.33
C ALA A 92 10.06 12.67 1.11
N TYR A 93 10.58 12.16 2.23
CA TYR A 93 9.82 11.23 3.08
C TYR A 93 8.60 11.90 3.74
N GLU A 94 8.71 13.16 4.15
CA GLU A 94 7.57 13.94 4.68
C GLU A 94 6.45 14.11 3.65
N SER A 95 6.78 14.22 2.35
CA SER A 95 5.77 14.24 1.28
C SER A 95 5.05 12.92 1.09
N GLY A 96 5.57 11.83 1.69
CA GLY A 96 4.95 10.51 1.71
C GLY A 96 5.49 9.53 0.67
N ILE A 97 6.74 9.63 0.27
CA ILE A 97 7.38 8.58 -0.53
C ILE A 97 7.66 7.34 0.32
N GLU A 98 7.65 6.17 -0.33
CA GLU A 98 8.03 4.89 0.29
C GLU A 98 9.55 4.69 0.31
N PHE A 99 10.23 5.10 -0.77
CA PHE A 99 11.67 4.96 -0.93
C PHE A 99 12.27 6.12 -1.72
N PHE A 100 13.54 6.39 -1.41
CA PHE A 100 14.39 7.33 -2.14
C PHE A 100 15.56 6.55 -2.75
N ILE A 101 15.81 6.72 -4.06
CA ILE A 101 16.92 6.10 -4.79
C ILE A 101 17.79 7.20 -5.39
N GLN A 102 19.09 7.11 -5.13
CA GLN A 102 20.03 8.06 -5.69
C GLN A 102 20.46 7.66 -7.11
N LYS A 103 20.44 8.61 -8.04
CA LYS A 103 21.02 8.44 -9.36
C LYS A 103 22.58 8.52 -9.27
N PRO A 104 23.38 7.74 -10.05
CA PRO A 104 22.95 6.93 -11.18
C PRO A 104 22.25 5.63 -10.75
N LEU A 105 21.24 5.21 -11.51
CA LEU A 105 20.43 4.05 -11.19
C LEU A 105 21.23 2.75 -11.26
N ASN A 106 21.19 1.96 -10.21
CA ASN A 106 21.66 0.58 -10.18
C ASN A 106 20.47 -0.36 -10.34
N ALA A 107 20.47 -1.19 -11.36
CA ALA A 107 19.36 -2.09 -11.68
C ALA A 107 19.01 -3.04 -10.51
N ILE A 108 20.02 -3.53 -9.77
CA ILE A 108 19.82 -4.44 -8.62
C ILE A 108 19.15 -3.69 -7.46
N GLU A 109 19.59 -2.45 -7.20
CA GLU A 109 19.02 -1.61 -6.15
C GLU A 109 17.56 -1.27 -6.46
N VAL A 110 17.28 -0.78 -7.68
CA VAL A 110 15.93 -0.44 -8.13
C VAL A 110 15.00 -1.66 -8.04
N GLU A 111 15.46 -2.83 -8.51
CA GLU A 111 14.69 -4.08 -8.40
C GLU A 111 14.41 -4.44 -6.94
N SER A 112 15.41 -4.36 -6.07
CA SER A 112 15.26 -4.69 -4.64
C SER A 112 14.25 -3.76 -3.95
N VAL A 113 14.33 -2.46 -4.20
CA VAL A 113 13.38 -1.47 -3.67
C VAL A 113 11.97 -1.76 -4.17
N ILE A 114 11.80 -1.97 -5.48
CA ILE A 114 10.47 -2.29 -6.06
C ILE A 114 9.90 -3.55 -5.41
N ARG A 115 10.67 -4.63 -5.26
CA ARG A 115 10.20 -5.88 -4.63
C ARG A 115 9.76 -5.66 -3.17
N ASN A 116 10.46 -4.81 -2.43
CA ASN A 116 10.07 -4.47 -1.06
C ASN A 116 8.73 -3.70 -1.04
N VAL A 117 8.56 -2.70 -1.92
CA VAL A 117 7.30 -1.95 -2.04
C VAL A 117 6.15 -2.87 -2.45
N LEU A 118 6.37 -3.77 -3.43
CA LEU A 118 5.37 -4.75 -3.87
C LEU A 118 4.92 -5.66 -2.72
N LYS A 119 5.87 -6.11 -1.89
CA LYS A 119 5.56 -6.93 -0.71
C LYS A 119 4.69 -6.15 0.29
N THR A 120 5.03 -4.92 0.59
CA THR A 120 4.25 -4.05 1.50
C THR A 120 2.84 -3.82 0.97
N LEU A 121 2.69 -3.46 -0.32
CA LEU A 121 1.39 -3.27 -0.96
C LEU A 121 0.52 -4.55 -0.91
N SER A 122 1.13 -5.73 -1.16
CA SER A 122 0.41 -7.00 -1.10
C SER A 122 -0.08 -7.31 0.33
N MET A 123 0.71 -7.00 1.35
CA MET A 123 0.32 -7.17 2.75
C MET A 123 -0.84 -6.23 3.12
N HIS A 124 -0.78 -4.95 2.76
CA HIS A 124 -1.86 -4.00 3.03
C HIS A 124 -3.17 -4.42 2.36
N ARG A 125 -3.14 -4.87 1.10
CA ARG A 125 -4.33 -5.38 0.40
C ARG A 125 -4.91 -6.64 1.05
N THR A 126 -4.07 -7.50 1.59
CA THR A 126 -4.53 -8.70 2.31
C THR A 126 -5.22 -8.32 3.60
N ILE A 127 -4.64 -7.41 4.38
CA ILE A 127 -5.25 -6.90 5.63
C ILE A 127 -6.59 -6.23 5.35
N GLY A 128 -6.68 -5.37 4.32
CA GLY A 128 -7.94 -4.72 3.93
C GLY A 128 -9.04 -5.72 3.53
N LYS A 129 -8.69 -6.80 2.82
CA LYS A 129 -9.64 -7.88 2.50
C LYS A 129 -10.11 -8.63 3.75
N VAL A 130 -9.21 -8.88 4.69
CA VAL A 130 -9.57 -9.49 5.99
C VAL A 130 -10.57 -8.60 6.73
N GLN A 131 -10.27 -7.30 6.86
CA GLN A 131 -11.16 -6.35 7.53
C GLN A 131 -12.54 -6.27 6.87
N SER A 132 -12.62 -6.17 5.55
CA SER A 132 -13.90 -6.11 4.84
C SER A 132 -14.74 -7.39 4.99
N LEU A 133 -14.12 -8.56 5.08
CA LEU A 133 -14.82 -9.82 5.35
C LEU A 133 -15.38 -9.86 6.77
N PHE A 134 -14.63 -9.35 7.75
CA PHE A 134 -15.12 -9.21 9.13
C PHE A 134 -16.33 -8.27 9.19
N GLU A 135 -16.26 -7.09 8.59
CA GLU A 135 -17.36 -6.12 8.57
C GLU A 135 -18.63 -6.72 7.93
N THR A 136 -18.49 -7.48 6.86
CA THR A 136 -19.62 -8.11 6.15
C THR A 136 -20.25 -9.23 6.98
N GLU A 137 -19.46 -10.15 7.53
CA GLU A 137 -19.96 -11.29 8.32
C GLU A 137 -20.53 -10.85 9.68
N PHE A 138 -20.04 -9.75 10.26
CA PHE A 138 -20.54 -9.22 11.54
C PHE A 138 -21.74 -8.28 11.37
N SER A 139 -21.90 -7.60 10.22
CA SER A 139 -23.04 -6.71 9.96
C SER A 139 -24.31 -7.46 9.55
N GLU A 140 -24.21 -8.60 8.86
CA GLU A 140 -25.38 -9.38 8.44
C GLU A 140 -26.06 -10.14 9.60
N ASN A 141 -25.33 -10.48 10.67
CA ASN A 141 -25.88 -11.18 11.83
C ASN A 141 -26.57 -10.27 12.87
N GLY A 142 -26.56 -8.94 12.66
CA GLY A 142 -27.25 -7.97 13.53
C GLY A 142 -28.75 -7.79 13.24
N ARG A 143 -29.32 -8.46 12.24
CA ARG A 143 -30.73 -8.23 11.82
C ARG A 143 -31.68 -9.40 11.89
N GLN A 144 -31.33 -10.55 12.45
CA GLN A 144 -32.33 -11.63 12.74
C GLN A 144 -31.92 -12.47 13.94
N SER A 145 -32.55 -12.25 15.03
CA SER A 145 -33.39 -13.17 15.86
C SER A 145 -33.41 -12.75 17.32
N ASP A 146 -34.59 -12.35 17.76
CA ASP A 146 -35.03 -12.47 19.12
C ASP A 146 -34.98 -13.96 19.50
N ASN A 147 -33.91 -14.38 20.14
CA ASN A 147 -33.88 -15.42 21.18
C ASN A 147 -32.44 -15.59 21.71
N PRO A 148 -32.21 -15.43 23.01
CA PRO A 148 -30.88 -15.64 23.56
C PRO A 148 -30.71 -17.13 23.87
N SER A 149 -29.95 -17.82 23.03
CA SER A 149 -29.41 -19.13 23.36
C SER A 149 -27.87 -19.03 23.43
N PRO A 150 -27.21 -19.41 24.53
CA PRO A 150 -25.81 -19.20 24.77
C PRO A 150 -24.99 -20.34 24.14
N GLN A 151 -24.68 -20.22 22.88
CA GLN A 151 -23.53 -20.90 22.30
C GLN A 151 -22.68 -19.82 21.64
N SER A 152 -21.77 -19.30 22.45
CA SER A 152 -20.67 -18.49 21.95
C SER A 152 -19.86 -19.37 20.99
N GLU A 153 -20.20 -19.38 19.70
CA GLU A 153 -19.23 -19.73 18.68
C GLU A 153 -18.07 -18.77 18.86
N ASN A 154 -17.01 -19.31 19.45
CA ASN A 154 -15.89 -18.57 19.93
C ASN A 154 -15.35 -17.73 18.76
N PHE A 155 -15.25 -16.42 18.93
CA PHE A 155 -14.66 -15.48 17.97
C PHE A 155 -13.42 -16.07 17.27
N GLN A 156 -12.60 -16.82 18.03
CA GLN A 156 -11.44 -17.52 17.52
C GLN A 156 -11.78 -18.57 16.44
N SER A 157 -12.89 -19.29 16.57
CA SER A 157 -13.30 -20.29 15.57
C SER A 157 -13.75 -19.63 14.27
N ARG A 158 -14.47 -18.51 14.37
CA ARG A 158 -14.91 -17.72 13.20
C ARG A 158 -13.70 -17.08 12.50
N LEU A 159 -12.79 -16.50 13.28
CA LEU A 159 -11.54 -15.94 12.78
C LEU A 159 -10.70 -17.00 12.05
N THR A 160 -10.58 -18.19 12.65
CA THR A 160 -9.85 -19.32 12.06
C THR A 160 -10.45 -19.73 10.72
N ASN A 161 -11.78 -19.82 10.61
CA ASN A 161 -12.48 -20.15 9.37
C ASN A 161 -12.24 -19.11 8.26
N VAL A 162 -12.26 -17.82 8.60
CA VAL A 162 -11.98 -16.73 7.65
C VAL A 162 -10.54 -16.81 7.15
N LEU A 163 -9.58 -16.96 8.05
CA LEU A 163 -8.16 -17.09 7.71
C LEU A 163 -7.87 -18.34 6.86
N GLN A 164 -8.62 -19.43 7.11
CA GLN A 164 -8.54 -20.65 6.30
C GLN A 164 -9.06 -20.44 4.87
N LYS A 165 -10.22 -19.78 4.72
CA LYS A 165 -10.77 -19.40 3.41
C LYS A 165 -9.82 -18.51 2.59
N LEU A 166 -9.03 -17.68 3.28
CA LEU A 166 -8.02 -16.80 2.68
C LEU A 166 -6.68 -17.50 2.37
N GLY A 167 -6.53 -18.77 2.74
CA GLY A 167 -5.28 -19.54 2.55
C GLY A 167 -4.14 -19.11 3.46
N ILE A 168 -4.42 -18.36 4.53
CA ILE A 168 -3.40 -17.85 5.47
C ILE A 168 -3.06 -18.90 6.56
N ILE A 169 -3.94 -19.89 6.78
CA ILE A 169 -3.69 -20.98 7.75
C ILE A 169 -2.81 -22.04 7.09
N GLY A 170 -1.65 -22.21 7.67
CA GLY A 170 -0.64 -23.20 7.24
C GLY A 170 0.77 -22.64 7.19
N GLU A 171 0.94 -21.31 7.22
CA GLU A 171 2.25 -20.68 7.27
C GLU A 171 2.68 -20.40 8.72
N LEU A 172 4.01 -20.43 8.94
CA LEU A 172 4.62 -19.99 10.20
C LEU A 172 4.20 -18.54 10.50
N GLY A 173 3.44 -18.34 11.60
CA GLY A 173 2.93 -17.01 12.01
C GLY A 173 1.41 -16.89 12.08
N SER A 174 0.64 -17.86 11.56
CA SER A 174 -0.84 -17.81 11.62
C SER A 174 -1.38 -17.78 13.05
N LYS A 175 -0.72 -18.45 14.01
CA LYS A 175 -1.07 -18.40 15.44
C LYS A 175 -0.86 -17.01 16.03
N ASP A 176 0.20 -16.33 15.65
CA ASP A 176 0.52 -14.98 16.14
C ASP A 176 -0.49 -13.96 15.62
N ILE A 177 -0.93 -14.10 14.38
CA ILE A 177 -1.97 -13.26 13.76
C ILE A 177 -3.32 -13.47 14.49
N ILE A 178 -3.71 -14.71 14.73
CA ILE A 178 -4.94 -15.03 15.48
C ILE A 178 -4.90 -14.44 16.90
N THR A 179 -3.77 -14.61 17.58
CA THR A 179 -3.56 -14.09 18.94
C THR A 179 -3.64 -12.55 18.96
N LEU A 180 -3.00 -11.88 18.00
CA LEU A 180 -3.00 -10.42 17.90
C LEU A 180 -4.41 -9.87 17.63
N ILE A 181 -5.12 -10.45 16.67
CA ILE A 181 -6.48 -10.01 16.32
C ILE A 181 -7.44 -10.26 17.49
N THR A 182 -7.35 -11.41 18.18
CA THR A 182 -8.15 -11.70 19.36
C THR A 182 -7.88 -10.70 20.48
N TRP A 183 -6.62 -10.37 20.75
CA TRP A 183 -6.23 -9.38 21.74
C TRP A 183 -6.75 -7.97 21.42
N LEU A 184 -6.71 -7.56 20.14
CA LEU A 184 -7.26 -6.28 19.68
C LEU A 184 -8.78 -6.23 19.84
N HIS A 185 -9.48 -7.30 19.54
CA HIS A 185 -10.93 -7.43 19.69
C HIS A 185 -11.35 -7.29 21.16
N ASP A 186 -10.73 -8.08 22.06
CA ASP A 186 -11.04 -8.04 23.51
C ASP A 186 -10.78 -6.64 24.10
N ARG A 187 -9.77 -5.93 23.59
CA ARG A 187 -9.46 -4.58 24.04
C ARG A 187 -10.45 -3.53 23.52
N SER A 188 -10.99 -3.70 22.33
CA SER A 188 -12.03 -2.81 21.79
C SER A 188 -13.34 -2.94 22.53
N GLU A 189 -13.78 -4.16 22.86
CA GLU A 189 -14.97 -4.40 23.67
C GLU A 189 -14.85 -3.80 25.09
N THR A 190 -13.66 -3.87 25.70
CA THR A 190 -13.40 -3.28 27.00
C THR A 190 -13.51 -1.75 27.00
N LEU A 191 -13.09 -1.10 25.91
CA LEU A 191 -13.18 0.35 25.72
C LEU A 191 -14.64 0.81 25.48
N GLU A 192 -15.42 0.06 24.71
CA GLU A 192 -16.83 0.37 24.47
C GLU A 192 -17.67 0.23 25.75
N GLN A 193 -17.43 -0.79 26.57
CA GLN A 193 -18.11 -0.97 27.86
C GLN A 193 -17.77 0.15 28.86
N GLN A 194 -16.57 0.72 28.81
CA GLN A 194 -16.18 1.87 29.65
C GLN A 194 -16.79 3.20 29.19
N THR A 195 -17.19 3.30 27.92
CA THR A 195 -17.77 4.52 27.34
C THR A 195 -19.30 4.58 27.52
N LEU A 196 -19.96 3.44 27.63
CA LEU A 196 -21.40 3.32 27.84
C LEU A 196 -21.83 3.34 29.33
N GLY A 197 -20.87 3.35 30.25
CA GLY A 197 -21.11 3.38 31.71
C GLY A 197 -20.97 4.75 32.39
N ARG A 198 -21.05 5.86 31.60
CA ARG A 198 -21.07 7.23 32.15
C ARG A 198 -22.30 8.00 31.75
#